data_76b0ff369e8135c2df08d7076c7442fa
#
_entry.id   76b0ff369e8135c2df08d7076c7442fa
#
_cell.length_a   1.000
_cell.length_b   1.000
_cell.length_c   1.000
_cell.angle_alpha   90.00
_cell.angle_beta   90.00
_cell.angle_gamma   90.00
#
_symmetry.space_group_name_H-M   'P 1'
#
loop_
_entity.id
_entity.type
_entity.pdbx_description
1 polymer ?
#
loop_
_entity_poly.entity_id
_entity_poly.type
_entity_poly.pdbx_seq_one_letter_code
_entity_poly.pdbx_strand_id
1 'polypeptide(L)'
;MLTRRSALATAACVSLLAAQARAAGSESFPAFLAGMRRDARRLGISDATLDQAFAGIKVNQRVIELDRHQPEFTLTWAQYRTRIVSDARIAKGRAQFAKHRALLGRVADQYGVPAGIVLGIWGLESDYGAATGGFNVVEALATLAWEGRRAAFFRSELMDALRILQSGDITAAQMTGSYAGAMGQTQFMPDSFLKYAVDYSGTGRRDIWNDFGCVFASTANYLAREGWQRGIPWGEVVRLPTGFDAAQAGRDHRRPLKEWIDRGVAPVGDRAVPLATQAAVILPDGQGGEAFLAYHPNFQAIRRYNPSDFYCISVGLLGDRVTA
;
A
#
# COMPACT_ATOMS: atom_id res chain seq x y z
N MET A 1 -40.75 15.63 -31.89
CA MET A 1 -40.08 16.85 -32.42
C MET A 1 -39.05 17.31 -31.40
N LEU A 2 -37.81 16.97 -31.57
CA LEU A 2 -36.71 17.47 -30.75
C LEU A 2 -36.26 18.81 -31.30
N THR A 3 -36.32 19.83 -30.48
CA THR A 3 -36.06 21.19 -30.87
C THR A 3 -34.56 21.46 -31.05
N ARG A 4 -34.19 22.27 -32.08
CA ARG A 4 -32.80 22.66 -32.41
C ARG A 4 -31.98 23.24 -31.23
N ARG A 5 -32.60 23.59 -30.11
CA ARG A 5 -31.93 24.11 -28.91
C ARG A 5 -31.27 23.04 -28.05
N SER A 6 -31.73 21.78 -28.10
CA SER A 6 -31.12 20.66 -27.32
C SER A 6 -29.86 20.12 -27.96
N ALA A 7 -29.64 20.27 -29.26
CA ALA A 7 -28.46 19.81 -29.97
C ALA A 7 -27.22 20.71 -29.75
N LEU A 8 -27.42 21.98 -29.46
CA LEU A 8 -26.32 22.93 -29.24
C LEU A 8 -25.72 22.84 -27.82
N ALA A 9 -26.53 22.46 -26.82
CA ALA A 9 -26.02 22.29 -25.46
C ALA A 9 -25.14 21.03 -25.30
N THR A 10 -25.46 19.97 -26.04
CA THR A 10 -24.69 18.70 -26.00
C THR A 10 -23.32 18.83 -26.70
N ALA A 11 -23.27 19.62 -27.78
CA ALA A 11 -22.01 19.85 -28.51
C ALA A 11 -21.01 20.72 -27.71
N ALA A 12 -21.51 21.67 -26.90
CA ALA A 12 -20.65 22.53 -26.08
C ALA A 12 -20.00 21.76 -24.90
N CYS A 13 -20.73 20.82 -24.25
CA CYS A 13 -20.20 20.03 -23.17
C CYS A 13 -19.14 18.99 -23.64
N VAL A 14 -19.34 18.40 -24.82
CA VAL A 14 -18.37 17.46 -25.40
C VAL A 14 -17.10 18.19 -25.83
N SER A 15 -17.23 19.44 -26.31
CA SER A 15 -16.09 20.26 -26.71
C SER A 15 -15.24 20.73 -25.51
N LEU A 16 -15.86 21.01 -24.36
CA LEU A 16 -15.12 21.37 -23.12
C LEU A 16 -14.39 20.19 -22.52
N LEU A 17 -14.97 18.99 -22.51
CA LEU A 17 -14.31 17.77 -22.03
C LEU A 17 -13.14 17.35 -22.93
N ALA A 18 -13.30 17.51 -24.26
CA ALA A 18 -12.22 17.25 -25.21
C ALA A 18 -11.10 18.31 -25.12
N ALA A 19 -11.40 19.55 -24.76
CA ALA A 19 -10.40 20.59 -24.54
C ALA A 19 -9.60 20.34 -23.24
N GLN A 20 -10.21 19.83 -22.19
CA GLN A 20 -9.52 19.46 -20.94
C GLN A 20 -8.61 18.23 -21.13
N ALA A 21 -9.02 17.23 -21.92
CA ALA A 21 -8.18 16.07 -22.25
C ALA A 21 -6.99 16.44 -23.18
N ARG A 22 -7.09 17.50 -23.97
CA ARG A 22 -6.04 17.96 -24.88
C ARG A 22 -5.01 18.87 -24.21
N ALA A 23 -5.31 19.44 -23.04
CA ALA A 23 -4.40 20.32 -22.30
C ALA A 23 -3.26 19.57 -21.56
N ALA A 24 -3.40 18.26 -21.34
CA ALA A 24 -2.38 17.45 -20.65
C ALA A 24 -1.12 17.13 -21.47
N GLY A 25 -1.07 17.48 -22.77
CA GLY A 25 0.08 17.18 -23.66
C GLY A 25 0.75 18.41 -24.30
N SER A 26 0.41 19.64 -23.88
CA SER A 26 0.90 20.87 -24.53
C SER A 26 1.91 21.69 -23.68
N GLU A 27 2.03 21.42 -22.39
CA GLU A 27 2.89 22.18 -21.49
C GLU A 27 4.28 21.54 -21.42
N SER A 28 5.34 22.36 -21.57
CA SER A 28 6.71 21.87 -21.36
C SER A 28 6.93 21.47 -19.90
N PHE A 29 7.80 20.49 -19.63
CA PHE A 29 8.09 20.05 -18.28
C PHE A 29 8.60 21.20 -17.37
N PRO A 30 9.47 22.12 -17.84
CA PRO A 30 9.83 23.32 -17.05
C PRO A 30 8.64 24.24 -16.72
N ALA A 31 7.71 24.43 -17.64
CA ALA A 31 6.49 25.23 -17.38
C ALA A 31 5.58 24.53 -16.38
N PHE A 32 5.42 23.21 -16.46
CA PHE A 32 4.74 22.39 -15.47
C PHE A 32 5.36 22.56 -14.07
N LEU A 33 6.70 22.44 -13.94
CA LEU A 33 7.38 22.62 -12.66
C LEU A 33 7.20 24.04 -12.10
N ALA A 34 7.19 25.06 -12.96
CA ALA A 34 6.89 26.43 -12.54
C ALA A 34 5.45 26.57 -12.01
N GLY A 35 4.50 25.84 -12.60
CA GLY A 35 3.13 25.71 -12.08
C GLY A 35 3.11 25.07 -10.71
N MET A 36 3.76 23.91 -10.56
CA MET A 36 3.85 23.17 -9.29
C MET A 36 4.51 24.04 -8.18
N ARG A 37 5.55 24.83 -8.50
CA ARG A 37 6.14 25.78 -7.56
C ARG A 37 5.12 26.82 -7.07
N ARG A 38 4.34 27.42 -7.97
CA ARG A 38 3.31 28.42 -7.57
C ARG A 38 2.28 27.79 -6.63
N ASP A 39 1.82 26.59 -6.95
CA ASP A 39 0.82 25.90 -6.13
C ASP A 39 1.38 25.49 -4.76
N ALA A 40 2.63 25.00 -4.71
CA ALA A 40 3.31 24.63 -3.48
C ALA A 40 3.54 25.84 -2.55
N ARG A 41 3.91 27.02 -3.08
CA ARG A 41 4.02 28.26 -2.30
C ARG A 41 2.70 28.64 -1.63
N ARG A 42 1.56 28.48 -2.30
CA ARG A 42 0.23 28.72 -1.72
C ARG A 42 -0.08 27.78 -0.54
N LEU A 43 0.56 26.60 -0.50
CA LEU A 43 0.47 25.63 0.58
C LEU A 43 1.56 25.84 1.66
N GLY A 44 2.34 26.92 1.59
CA GLY A 44 3.34 27.26 2.60
C GLY A 44 4.69 26.57 2.42
N ILE A 45 4.96 25.94 1.27
CA ILE A 45 6.27 25.35 0.98
C ILE A 45 7.25 26.48 0.64
N SER A 46 8.39 26.52 1.33
CA SER A 46 9.42 27.55 1.16
C SER A 46 10.16 27.43 -0.17
N ASP A 47 10.68 28.55 -0.68
CA ASP A 47 11.51 28.54 -1.89
C ASP A 47 12.77 27.69 -1.71
N ALA A 48 13.39 27.70 -0.54
CA ALA A 48 14.55 26.87 -0.24
C ALA A 48 14.24 25.37 -0.40
N THR A 49 13.09 24.91 0.08
CA THR A 49 12.62 23.51 -0.12
C THR A 49 12.38 23.23 -1.58
N LEU A 50 11.70 24.14 -2.31
CA LEU A 50 11.40 23.98 -3.72
C LEU A 50 12.65 23.96 -4.60
N ASP A 51 13.65 24.79 -4.27
CA ASP A 51 14.93 24.82 -4.98
C ASP A 51 15.69 23.50 -4.82
N GLN A 52 15.70 22.94 -3.61
CA GLN A 52 16.31 21.63 -3.36
C GLN A 52 15.52 20.50 -4.03
N ALA A 53 14.19 20.51 -3.93
CA ALA A 53 13.33 19.47 -4.45
C ALA A 53 13.37 19.37 -5.98
N PHE A 54 13.43 20.53 -6.68
CA PHE A 54 13.40 20.59 -8.13
C PHE A 54 14.79 20.82 -8.76
N ALA A 55 15.87 20.75 -7.95
CA ALA A 55 17.22 20.87 -8.48
C ALA A 55 17.56 19.74 -9.44
N GLY A 56 17.79 20.10 -10.71
CA GLY A 56 18.28 19.17 -11.74
C GLY A 56 17.33 18.06 -12.18
N ILE A 57 16.07 18.02 -11.67
CA ILE A 57 15.10 16.98 -12.10
C ILE A 57 14.70 17.16 -13.55
N LYS A 58 14.49 16.02 -14.23
CA LYS A 58 14.14 15.94 -15.64
C LYS A 58 13.00 14.93 -15.82
N VAL A 59 12.41 14.92 -17.00
CA VAL A 59 11.51 13.83 -17.38
C VAL A 59 12.28 12.52 -17.36
N ASN A 60 11.84 11.59 -16.54
CA ASN A 60 12.46 10.28 -16.42
C ASN A 60 11.71 9.28 -17.32
N GLN A 61 12.27 8.98 -18.47
CA GLN A 61 11.65 8.07 -19.45
C GLN A 61 11.44 6.67 -18.89
N ARG A 62 12.37 6.21 -18.01
CA ARG A 62 12.25 4.89 -17.39
C ARG A 62 11.04 4.80 -16.47
N VAL A 63 10.70 5.88 -15.78
CA VAL A 63 9.47 5.99 -14.96
C VAL A 63 8.23 5.82 -15.85
N ILE A 64 8.18 6.51 -16.99
CA ILE A 64 7.05 6.42 -17.95
C ILE A 64 6.92 5.00 -18.50
N GLU A 65 8.03 4.39 -18.90
CA GLU A 65 8.05 3.01 -19.39
C GLU A 65 7.48 2.04 -18.36
N LEU A 66 7.95 2.11 -17.13
CA LEU A 66 7.49 1.24 -16.05
C LEU A 66 6.01 1.45 -15.71
N ASP A 67 5.52 2.70 -15.72
CA ASP A 67 4.11 2.98 -15.47
C ASP A 67 3.19 2.47 -16.59
N ARG A 68 3.66 2.46 -17.84
CA ARG A 68 2.91 1.95 -19.00
C ARG A 68 2.94 0.43 -19.14
N HIS A 69 4.00 -0.21 -18.64
CA HIS A 69 4.22 -1.67 -18.70
C HIS A 69 4.02 -2.32 -17.34
N GLN A 70 2.91 -2.03 -16.66
CA GLN A 70 2.53 -2.83 -15.50
C GLN A 70 2.11 -4.21 -16.01
N PRO A 71 2.84 -5.29 -15.73
CA PRO A 71 2.39 -6.63 -16.08
C PRO A 71 1.07 -6.87 -15.35
N GLU A 72 0.00 -7.11 -16.08
CA GLU A 72 -1.24 -7.58 -15.52
C GLU A 72 -0.91 -8.85 -14.74
N PHE A 73 -1.36 -8.93 -13.50
CA PHE A 73 -1.09 -10.06 -12.62
C PHE A 73 -1.85 -11.29 -13.15
N THR A 74 -1.18 -12.08 -13.97
CA THR A 74 -1.69 -13.34 -14.53
C THR A 74 -1.31 -14.56 -13.70
N LEU A 75 -0.68 -14.36 -12.52
CA LEU A 75 -0.25 -15.46 -11.68
C LEU A 75 -1.47 -16.09 -10.96
N THR A 76 -1.53 -17.42 -10.94
CA THR A 76 -2.41 -18.15 -10.03
C THR A 76 -1.95 -17.91 -8.58
N TRP A 77 -2.84 -18.18 -7.62
CA TRP A 77 -2.47 -18.08 -6.19
C TRP A 77 -1.27 -18.99 -5.86
N ALA A 78 -1.26 -20.21 -6.36
CA ALA A 78 -0.19 -21.16 -6.11
C ALA A 78 1.19 -20.61 -6.59
N GLN A 79 1.24 -20.02 -7.79
CA GLN A 79 2.44 -19.39 -8.34
C GLN A 79 2.85 -18.16 -7.51
N TYR A 80 1.90 -17.30 -7.18
CA TYR A 80 2.13 -16.10 -6.37
C TYR A 80 2.66 -16.47 -4.99
N ARG A 81 1.98 -17.40 -4.30
CA ARG A 81 2.37 -17.87 -2.97
C ARG A 81 3.79 -18.45 -2.95
N THR A 82 4.12 -19.34 -3.90
CA THR A 82 5.46 -19.93 -3.99
C THR A 82 6.55 -18.88 -4.13
N ARG A 83 6.29 -17.84 -4.93
CA ARG A 83 7.24 -16.74 -5.14
C ARG A 83 7.35 -15.82 -3.93
N ILE A 84 6.25 -15.50 -3.29
CA ILE A 84 6.18 -14.47 -2.25
C ILE A 84 6.46 -15.06 -0.86
N VAL A 85 5.91 -16.23 -0.54
CA VAL A 85 6.09 -16.92 0.75
C VAL A 85 7.12 -18.05 0.60
N SER A 86 8.28 -17.73 0.01
CA SER A 86 9.36 -18.69 -0.23
C SER A 86 10.16 -18.99 1.05
N ASP A 87 10.79 -20.18 1.10
CA ASP A 87 11.63 -20.57 2.24
C ASP A 87 12.79 -19.59 2.47
N ALA A 88 13.37 -19.05 1.39
CA ALA A 88 14.41 -18.03 1.48
C ALA A 88 13.91 -16.75 2.18
N ARG A 89 12.71 -16.27 1.82
CA ARG A 89 12.10 -15.08 2.46
C ARG A 89 11.72 -15.37 3.92
N ILE A 90 11.22 -16.57 4.21
CA ILE A 90 10.93 -17.00 5.57
C ILE A 90 12.20 -17.03 6.42
N ALA A 91 13.28 -17.65 5.93
CA ALA A 91 14.56 -17.71 6.63
C ALA A 91 15.13 -16.30 6.90
N LYS A 92 15.08 -15.41 5.90
CA LYS A 92 15.48 -14.00 6.05
C LYS A 92 14.61 -13.30 7.10
N GLY A 93 13.30 -13.49 7.05
CA GLY A 93 12.36 -12.92 8.03
C GLY A 93 12.61 -13.40 9.45
N ARG A 94 12.89 -14.69 9.67
CA ARG A 94 13.26 -15.24 10.98
C ARG A 94 14.54 -14.61 11.52
N ALA A 95 15.54 -14.40 10.68
CA ALA A 95 16.77 -13.70 11.07
C ALA A 95 16.47 -12.24 11.49
N GLN A 96 15.61 -11.53 10.74
CA GLN A 96 15.19 -10.17 11.09
C GLN A 96 14.33 -10.15 12.37
N PHE A 97 13.44 -11.12 12.55
CA PHE A 97 12.67 -11.25 13.79
C PHE A 97 13.59 -11.42 15.00
N ALA A 98 14.55 -12.34 14.94
CA ALA A 98 15.51 -12.55 16.01
C ALA A 98 16.30 -11.27 16.33
N LYS A 99 16.79 -10.58 15.30
CA LYS A 99 17.56 -9.34 15.41
C LYS A 99 16.76 -8.19 16.07
N HIS A 100 15.50 -8.05 15.72
CA HIS A 100 14.66 -6.92 16.11
C HIS A 100 13.58 -7.27 17.16
N ARG A 101 13.65 -8.46 17.77
CA ARG A 101 12.60 -9.02 18.65
C ARG A 101 12.12 -8.05 19.71
N ALA A 102 13.05 -7.43 20.45
CA ALA A 102 12.70 -6.51 21.53
C ALA A 102 12.00 -5.23 21.03
N LEU A 103 12.43 -4.69 19.89
CA LEU A 103 11.81 -3.52 19.27
C LEU A 103 10.42 -3.86 18.73
N LEU A 104 10.28 -4.96 18.02
CA LEU A 104 9.00 -5.44 17.49
C LEU A 104 8.00 -5.75 18.61
N GLY A 105 8.47 -6.28 19.75
CA GLY A 105 7.64 -6.49 20.94
C GLY A 105 7.06 -5.17 21.47
N ARG A 106 7.90 -4.16 21.69
CA ARG A 106 7.43 -2.83 22.13
C ARG A 106 6.44 -2.19 21.15
N VAL A 107 6.69 -2.31 19.84
CA VAL A 107 5.76 -1.81 18.81
C VAL A 107 4.44 -2.58 18.86
N ALA A 108 4.47 -3.91 18.99
CA ALA A 108 3.26 -4.73 19.10
C ALA A 108 2.45 -4.38 20.36
N ASP A 109 3.12 -4.13 21.48
CA ASP A 109 2.47 -3.71 22.73
C ASP A 109 1.80 -2.34 22.58
N GLN A 110 2.46 -1.40 21.92
CA GLN A 110 1.94 -0.05 21.74
C GLN A 110 0.75 0.00 20.77
N TYR A 111 0.87 -0.63 19.60
CA TYR A 111 -0.13 -0.49 18.52
C TYR A 111 -1.15 -1.64 18.47
N GLY A 112 -0.93 -2.72 19.20
CA GLY A 112 -1.80 -3.90 19.17
C GLY A 112 -1.67 -4.76 17.92
N VAL A 113 -0.68 -4.51 17.08
CA VAL A 113 -0.43 -5.24 15.85
C VAL A 113 0.69 -6.26 16.08
N PRO A 114 0.48 -7.58 15.84
CA PRO A 114 1.50 -8.59 16.06
C PRO A 114 2.77 -8.35 15.22
N ALA A 115 3.93 -8.63 15.80
CA ALA A 115 5.23 -8.54 15.12
C ALA A 115 5.25 -9.28 13.77
N GLY A 116 4.61 -10.44 13.68
CA GLY A 116 4.51 -11.22 12.45
C GLY A 116 3.86 -10.44 11.31
N ILE A 117 2.80 -9.68 11.58
CA ILE A 117 2.12 -8.88 10.55
C ILE A 117 3.00 -7.73 10.06
N VAL A 118 3.68 -7.03 10.98
CA VAL A 118 4.64 -5.98 10.62
C VAL A 118 5.78 -6.54 9.75
N LEU A 119 6.31 -7.70 10.13
CA LEU A 119 7.36 -8.40 9.36
C LEU A 119 6.84 -8.92 8.01
N GLY A 120 5.60 -9.40 7.96
CA GLY A 120 4.94 -9.83 6.72
C GLY A 120 4.88 -8.69 5.71
N ILE A 121 4.39 -7.52 6.12
CA ILE A 121 4.35 -6.30 5.28
C ILE A 121 5.77 -5.89 4.88
N TRP A 122 6.69 -5.73 5.83
CA TRP A 122 8.06 -5.34 5.55
C TRP A 122 8.77 -6.30 4.58
N GLY A 123 8.51 -7.61 4.73
CA GLY A 123 9.02 -8.63 3.82
C GLY A 123 8.46 -8.53 2.40
N LEU A 124 7.17 -8.22 2.24
CA LEU A 124 6.54 -8.10 0.94
C LEU A 124 6.90 -6.77 0.25
N GLU A 125 6.90 -5.66 0.99
CA GLU A 125 7.09 -4.32 0.43
C GLU A 125 8.54 -4.06 -0.01
N SER A 126 9.51 -4.47 0.80
CA SER A 126 10.90 -4.10 0.55
C SER A 126 11.90 -5.24 0.72
N ASP A 127 11.44 -6.49 0.76
CA ASP A 127 12.31 -7.65 1.06
C ASP A 127 13.18 -7.38 2.31
N TYR A 128 12.52 -6.95 3.39
CA TYR A 128 13.16 -6.58 4.66
C TYR A 128 14.21 -5.46 4.49
N GLY A 129 13.87 -4.44 3.72
CA GLY A 129 14.69 -3.26 3.48
C GLY A 129 15.75 -3.42 2.37
N ALA A 130 15.84 -4.58 1.72
CA ALA A 130 16.82 -4.81 0.65
C ALA A 130 16.39 -4.26 -0.72
N ALA A 131 15.10 -3.96 -0.91
CA ALA A 131 14.53 -3.54 -2.18
C ALA A 131 13.52 -2.39 -1.97
N THR A 132 14.03 -1.20 -1.72
CA THR A 132 13.21 0.01 -1.45
C THR A 132 12.96 0.87 -2.69
N GLY A 133 13.55 0.50 -3.84
CA GLY A 133 13.58 1.32 -5.04
C GLY A 133 14.76 2.31 -5.04
N GLY A 134 15.11 2.80 -6.22
CA GLY A 134 16.27 3.70 -6.44
C GLY A 134 15.92 4.97 -7.20
N PHE A 135 14.62 5.26 -7.40
CA PHE A 135 14.19 6.49 -8.06
C PHE A 135 14.14 7.65 -7.08
N ASN A 136 14.53 8.85 -7.52
CA ASN A 136 14.20 10.05 -6.79
C ASN A 136 12.68 10.24 -6.84
N VAL A 137 12.04 10.30 -5.68
CA VAL A 137 10.57 10.33 -5.56
C VAL A 137 9.99 11.60 -6.16
N VAL A 138 10.64 12.75 -5.96
CA VAL A 138 10.16 14.02 -6.53
C VAL A 138 10.21 13.98 -8.06
N GLU A 139 11.31 13.49 -8.64
CA GLU A 139 11.45 13.35 -10.09
C GLU A 139 10.43 12.36 -10.67
N ALA A 140 10.25 11.22 -10.02
CA ALA A 140 9.28 10.21 -10.45
C ALA A 140 7.85 10.75 -10.43
N LEU A 141 7.43 11.36 -9.32
CA LEU A 141 6.10 11.93 -9.18
C LEU A 141 5.87 13.12 -10.12
N ALA A 142 6.87 14.00 -10.30
CA ALA A 142 6.78 15.10 -11.25
C ALA A 142 6.64 14.61 -12.69
N THR A 143 7.39 13.58 -13.06
CA THR A 143 7.31 12.94 -14.38
C THR A 143 5.92 12.37 -14.65
N LEU A 144 5.37 11.60 -13.70
CA LEU A 144 4.05 10.96 -13.83
C LEU A 144 2.90 11.98 -13.77
N ALA A 145 3.05 13.03 -12.97
CA ALA A 145 2.08 14.12 -12.90
C ALA A 145 2.03 14.93 -14.21
N TRP A 146 3.19 15.11 -14.87
CA TRP A 146 3.31 15.80 -16.15
C TRP A 146 2.85 14.93 -17.33
N GLU A 147 3.18 13.63 -17.32
CA GLU A 147 2.81 12.68 -18.40
C GLU A 147 1.29 12.58 -18.59
N GLY A 148 0.50 12.70 -17.53
CA GLY A 148 -0.93 13.01 -17.59
C GLY A 148 -1.87 11.83 -17.39
N ARG A 149 -1.43 10.56 -17.51
CA ARG A 149 -2.32 9.38 -17.40
C ARG A 149 -3.11 9.32 -16.07
N ARG A 150 -2.46 9.70 -14.97
CA ARG A 150 -3.04 9.84 -13.63
C ARG A 150 -2.63 11.17 -12.99
N ALA A 151 -2.67 12.27 -13.77
CA ALA A 151 -2.09 13.55 -13.40
C ALA A 151 -2.57 14.07 -12.04
N ALA A 152 -3.88 14.04 -11.77
CA ALA A 152 -4.44 14.56 -10.53
C ALA A 152 -3.90 13.82 -9.30
N PHE A 153 -3.81 12.49 -9.37
CA PHE A 153 -3.24 11.66 -8.30
C PHE A 153 -1.77 12.00 -8.05
N PHE A 154 -0.94 11.96 -9.09
CA PHE A 154 0.50 12.20 -8.94
C PHE A 154 0.83 13.66 -8.59
N ARG A 155 -0.01 14.63 -8.99
CA ARG A 155 0.13 16.03 -8.52
C ARG A 155 -0.11 16.14 -7.02
N SER A 156 -1.11 15.45 -6.48
CA SER A 156 -1.38 15.41 -5.05
C SER A 156 -0.21 14.77 -4.29
N GLU A 157 0.27 13.61 -4.75
CA GLU A 157 1.41 12.91 -4.14
C GLU A 157 2.69 13.76 -4.19
N LEU A 158 2.92 14.49 -5.29
CA LEU A 158 4.05 15.41 -5.39
C LEU A 158 3.96 16.54 -4.37
N MET A 159 2.78 17.12 -4.17
CA MET A 159 2.57 18.15 -3.14
C MET A 159 2.83 17.60 -1.73
N ASP A 160 2.41 16.37 -1.46
CA ASP A 160 2.65 15.72 -0.18
C ASP A 160 4.13 15.37 0.02
N ALA A 161 4.85 14.95 -1.04
CA ALA A 161 6.31 14.78 -1.01
C ALA A 161 7.03 16.10 -0.67
N LEU A 162 6.60 17.23 -1.23
CA LEU A 162 7.15 18.56 -0.91
C LEU A 162 6.88 18.95 0.56
N ARG A 163 5.72 18.59 1.12
CA ARG A 163 5.44 18.80 2.56
C ARG A 163 6.36 17.98 3.46
N ILE A 164 6.65 16.73 3.07
CA ILE A 164 7.60 15.87 3.80
C ILE A 164 9.00 16.48 3.78
N LEU A 165 9.45 17.02 2.65
CA LEU A 165 10.72 17.74 2.56
C LEU A 165 10.72 19.01 3.41
N GLN A 166 9.62 19.77 3.39
CA GLN A 166 9.46 20.99 4.20
C GLN A 166 9.48 20.70 5.70
N SER A 167 8.97 19.54 6.15
CA SER A 167 9.04 19.16 7.57
C SER A 167 10.41 18.66 8.01
N GLY A 168 11.34 18.43 7.08
CA GLY A 168 12.71 18.03 7.39
C GLY A 168 12.88 16.56 7.73
N ASP A 169 11.88 15.73 7.46
CA ASP A 169 11.92 14.28 7.71
C ASP A 169 13.02 13.60 6.89
N ILE A 170 13.26 14.09 5.67
CA ILE A 170 14.27 13.57 4.73
C ILE A 170 14.76 14.71 3.83
N THR A 171 15.94 14.59 3.24
CA THR A 171 16.42 15.51 2.21
C THR A 171 15.94 15.09 0.83
N ALA A 172 15.84 16.03 -0.12
CA ALA A 172 15.42 15.73 -1.50
C ALA A 172 16.33 14.67 -2.18
N ALA A 173 17.64 14.70 -1.91
CA ALA A 173 18.59 13.74 -2.44
C ALA A 173 18.42 12.32 -1.85
N GLN A 174 17.95 12.20 -0.62
CA GLN A 174 17.76 10.94 0.08
C GLN A 174 16.33 10.37 -0.06
N MET A 175 15.37 11.19 -0.53
CA MET A 175 13.99 10.76 -0.76
C MET A 175 13.92 9.83 -1.95
N THR A 176 14.28 8.55 -1.72
CA THR A 176 14.28 7.50 -2.73
C THR A 176 13.11 6.53 -2.54
N GLY A 177 12.69 5.90 -3.63
CA GLY A 177 11.57 4.97 -3.61
C GLY A 177 11.35 4.26 -4.94
N SER A 178 10.15 3.76 -5.13
CA SER A 178 9.72 3.12 -6.37
C SER A 178 9.53 4.14 -7.50
N TYR A 179 9.45 3.67 -8.74
CA TYR A 179 9.14 4.51 -9.90
C TYR A 179 7.79 5.23 -9.79
N ALA A 180 6.86 4.73 -8.98
CA ALA A 180 5.53 5.31 -8.77
C ALA A 180 5.44 6.16 -7.49
N GLY A 181 6.55 6.40 -6.78
CA GLY A 181 6.61 7.30 -5.63
C GLY A 181 6.39 6.64 -4.28
N ALA A 182 6.31 5.30 -4.19
CA ALA A 182 6.28 4.60 -2.90
C ALA A 182 7.66 4.67 -2.23
N MET A 183 7.71 5.03 -0.92
CA MET A 183 8.91 5.49 -0.25
C MET A 183 9.42 4.55 0.83
N GLY A 184 10.73 4.46 0.94
CA GLY A 184 11.42 3.81 2.05
C GLY A 184 11.09 2.33 2.23
N GLN A 185 11.33 1.80 3.42
CA GLN A 185 11.13 0.37 3.70
C GLN A 185 9.66 -0.02 3.86
N THR A 186 8.78 0.95 4.16
CA THR A 186 7.33 0.74 4.28
C THR A 186 6.62 0.82 2.93
N GLN A 187 7.25 1.33 1.89
CA GLN A 187 6.65 1.64 0.59
C GLN A 187 5.38 2.51 0.72
N PHE A 188 5.39 3.46 1.66
CA PHE A 188 4.32 4.45 1.79
C PHE A 188 4.33 5.43 0.61
N MET A 189 3.16 5.69 0.06
CA MET A 189 2.96 6.89 -0.75
C MET A 189 3.10 8.14 0.13
N PRO A 190 3.46 9.31 -0.42
CA PRO A 190 3.58 10.55 0.35
C PRO A 190 2.36 10.89 1.21
N ASP A 191 1.15 10.73 0.68
CA ASP A 191 -0.11 10.85 1.43
C ASP A 191 -0.16 9.92 2.66
N SER A 192 0.19 8.65 2.46
CA SER A 192 0.24 7.65 3.53
C SER A 192 1.32 7.97 4.56
N PHE A 193 2.47 8.49 4.14
CA PHE A 193 3.51 8.96 5.05
C PHE A 193 3.00 10.08 5.97
N LEU A 194 2.36 11.09 5.40
CA LEU A 194 1.84 12.22 6.18
C LEU A 194 0.77 11.79 7.18
N LYS A 195 0.00 10.77 6.85
CA LYS A 195 -1.08 10.26 7.70
C LYS A 195 -0.59 9.31 8.79
N TYR A 196 0.38 8.45 8.49
CA TYR A 196 0.66 7.27 9.31
C TYR A 196 2.10 7.15 9.80
N ALA A 197 3.08 7.84 9.16
CA ALA A 197 4.46 7.78 9.62
C ALA A 197 4.63 8.44 11.00
N VAL A 198 5.42 7.80 11.86
CA VAL A 198 5.67 8.26 13.23
C VAL A 198 7.18 8.33 13.50
N ASP A 199 7.60 9.33 14.27
CA ASP A 199 8.94 9.42 14.86
C ASP A 199 8.96 8.57 16.14
N TYR A 200 9.24 7.28 15.99
CA TYR A 200 9.26 6.35 17.13
C TYR A 200 10.52 6.47 17.97
N SER A 201 11.62 6.87 17.35
CA SER A 201 12.93 6.98 18.00
C SER A 201 13.17 8.34 18.68
N GLY A 202 12.24 9.29 18.52
CA GLY A 202 12.32 10.62 19.14
C GLY A 202 13.43 11.50 18.57
N THR A 203 13.78 11.31 17.30
CA THR A 203 14.86 12.06 16.63
C THR A 203 14.41 13.37 16.01
N GLY A 204 13.10 13.66 16.05
CA GLY A 204 12.47 14.77 15.35
C GLY A 204 12.17 14.47 13.87
N ARG A 205 12.37 13.23 13.40
CA ARG A 205 12.16 12.80 12.01
C ARG A 205 11.47 11.45 11.95
N ARG A 206 10.56 11.29 10.99
CA ARG A 206 9.85 10.05 10.70
C ARG A 206 10.62 9.23 9.65
N ASP A 207 11.83 8.75 10.01
CA ASP A 207 12.74 8.09 9.07
C ASP A 207 12.31 6.65 8.76
N ILE A 208 11.42 6.49 7.76
CA ILE A 208 11.02 5.16 7.24
C ILE A 208 12.04 4.53 6.28
N TRP A 209 13.16 5.20 6.01
CA TRP A 209 14.22 4.69 5.14
C TRP A 209 15.30 3.94 5.91
N ASN A 210 15.74 4.46 7.07
CA ASN A 210 16.90 3.95 7.78
C ASN A 210 16.65 3.58 9.25
N ASP A 211 15.57 4.11 9.88
CA ASP A 211 15.28 3.86 11.29
C ASP A 211 14.24 2.74 11.43
N PHE A 212 14.66 1.58 11.93
CA PHE A 212 13.77 0.43 12.13
C PHE A 212 12.64 0.70 13.14
N GLY A 213 12.86 1.60 14.11
CA GLY A 213 11.80 2.02 15.03
C GLY A 213 10.69 2.74 14.27
N CYS A 214 11.05 3.70 13.44
CA CYS A 214 10.10 4.43 12.58
C CYS A 214 9.46 3.50 11.54
N VAL A 215 10.21 2.58 10.92
CA VAL A 215 9.68 1.62 9.94
C VAL A 215 8.59 0.75 10.55
N PHE A 216 8.88 0.08 11.67
CA PHE A 216 7.95 -0.87 12.29
C PHE A 216 6.77 -0.17 12.93
N ALA A 217 7.02 0.93 13.64
CA ALA A 217 5.96 1.69 14.28
C ALA A 217 5.03 2.37 13.26
N SER A 218 5.55 2.90 12.16
CA SER A 218 4.72 3.48 11.10
C SER A 218 3.84 2.44 10.42
N THR A 219 4.38 1.25 10.13
CA THR A 219 3.59 0.12 9.60
C THR A 219 2.49 -0.30 10.57
N ALA A 220 2.82 -0.44 11.85
CA ALA A 220 1.84 -0.82 12.89
C ALA A 220 0.79 0.28 13.11
N ASN A 221 1.21 1.55 13.14
CA ASN A 221 0.31 2.70 13.27
C ASN A 221 -0.67 2.80 12.09
N TYR A 222 -0.20 2.52 10.86
CA TYR A 222 -1.09 2.42 9.70
C TYR A 222 -2.23 1.44 9.97
N LEU A 223 -1.90 0.20 10.32
CA LEU A 223 -2.89 -0.85 10.55
C LEU A 223 -3.82 -0.53 11.73
N ALA A 224 -3.27 0.00 12.83
CA ALA A 224 -4.05 0.40 13.99
C ALA A 224 -5.08 1.47 13.65
N ARG A 225 -4.69 2.49 12.88
CA ARG A 225 -5.59 3.58 12.44
C ARG A 225 -6.57 3.13 11.37
N GLU A 226 -6.25 2.08 10.61
CA GLU A 226 -7.16 1.46 9.63
C GLU A 226 -8.05 0.37 10.25
N GLY A 227 -8.12 0.31 11.57
CA GLY A 227 -9.11 -0.48 12.31
C GLY A 227 -8.62 -1.86 12.74
N TRP A 228 -7.30 -2.09 12.82
CA TRP A 228 -6.78 -3.32 13.40
C TRP A 228 -7.27 -3.51 14.83
N GLN A 229 -7.81 -4.68 15.15
CA GLN A 229 -8.25 -5.06 16.49
C GLN A 229 -7.26 -6.02 17.14
N ARG A 230 -6.73 -5.62 18.30
CA ARG A 230 -5.87 -6.46 19.13
C ARG A 230 -6.60 -7.75 19.50
N GLY A 231 -5.89 -8.88 19.45
CA GLY A 231 -6.42 -10.19 19.82
C GLY A 231 -7.22 -10.90 18.73
N ILE A 232 -7.57 -10.23 17.64
CA ILE A 232 -8.13 -10.89 16.46
C ILE A 232 -7.00 -11.15 15.45
N PRO A 233 -6.83 -12.36 14.92
CA PRO A 233 -5.85 -12.63 13.86
C PRO A 233 -6.29 -12.01 12.50
N TRP A 234 -5.39 -12.06 11.51
CA TRP A 234 -5.70 -11.63 10.13
C TRP A 234 -6.68 -12.60 9.44
N GLY A 235 -6.56 -13.88 9.77
CA GLY A 235 -7.25 -14.99 9.16
C GLY A 235 -6.54 -16.30 9.44
N GLU A 236 -6.95 -17.37 8.80
CA GLU A 236 -6.30 -18.68 8.87
C GLU A 236 -6.69 -19.58 7.70
N VAL A 237 -5.91 -20.66 7.50
CA VAL A 237 -6.23 -21.74 6.56
C VAL A 237 -7.41 -22.55 7.08
N VAL A 238 -8.33 -22.93 6.19
CA VAL A 238 -9.49 -23.78 6.56
C VAL A 238 -9.65 -24.97 5.62
N ARG A 239 -10.33 -26.00 6.12
CA ARG A 239 -10.90 -27.07 5.29
C ARG A 239 -12.38 -26.76 5.07
N LEU A 240 -12.81 -26.88 3.82
CA LEU A 240 -14.20 -26.72 3.46
C LEU A 240 -14.93 -28.08 3.51
N PRO A 241 -16.22 -28.11 3.84
CA PRO A 241 -17.02 -29.33 3.73
C PRO A 241 -17.16 -29.75 2.28
N THR A 242 -17.39 -31.04 2.08
CA THR A 242 -17.73 -31.58 0.75
C THR A 242 -18.97 -30.87 0.22
N GLY A 243 -18.94 -30.42 -1.04
CA GLY A 243 -20.05 -29.69 -1.66
C GLY A 243 -20.20 -28.23 -1.22
N PHE A 244 -19.14 -27.63 -0.64
CA PHE A 244 -19.18 -26.19 -0.33
C PHE A 244 -19.53 -25.37 -1.57
N ASP A 245 -20.56 -24.54 -1.46
CA ASP A 245 -20.97 -23.63 -2.53
C ASP A 245 -20.03 -22.44 -2.61
N ALA A 246 -19.21 -22.38 -3.65
CA ALA A 246 -18.26 -21.30 -3.89
C ALA A 246 -18.93 -19.91 -4.03
N ALA A 247 -20.21 -19.85 -4.35
CA ALA A 247 -20.95 -18.58 -4.39
C ALA A 247 -21.08 -17.94 -2.99
N GLN A 248 -20.88 -18.69 -1.92
CA GLN A 248 -20.84 -18.16 -0.55
C GLN A 248 -19.47 -17.60 -0.15
N ALA A 249 -18.43 -17.85 -0.93
CA ALA A 249 -17.11 -17.27 -0.73
C ALA A 249 -17.05 -15.83 -1.25
N GLY A 250 -16.06 -15.10 -0.75
CA GLY A 250 -15.80 -13.71 -1.13
C GLY A 250 -15.97 -12.74 0.05
N ARG A 251 -15.21 -11.67 0.01
CA ARG A 251 -15.10 -10.67 1.09
C ARG A 251 -16.43 -10.04 1.53
N ASP A 252 -17.36 -9.95 0.62
CA ASP A 252 -18.65 -9.30 0.86
C ASP A 252 -19.66 -10.28 1.52
N HIS A 253 -19.36 -11.59 1.52
CA HIS A 253 -20.16 -12.63 2.15
C HIS A 253 -19.72 -12.90 3.60
N ARG A 254 -19.66 -11.84 4.40
CA ARG A 254 -19.26 -11.92 5.81
C ARG A 254 -20.35 -12.52 6.68
N ARG A 255 -19.94 -13.42 7.59
CA ARG A 255 -20.79 -14.03 8.61
C ARG A 255 -20.00 -14.13 9.91
N PRO A 256 -20.66 -14.26 11.08
CA PRO A 256 -20.00 -14.67 12.31
C PRO A 256 -19.23 -15.98 12.10
N LEU A 257 -18.07 -16.11 12.73
CA LEU A 257 -17.24 -17.33 12.70
C LEU A 257 -18.07 -18.57 13.07
N LYS A 258 -18.95 -18.45 14.08
CA LYS A 258 -19.87 -19.54 14.46
C LYS A 258 -20.66 -20.09 13.29
N GLU A 259 -21.23 -19.23 12.44
CA GLU A 259 -22.03 -19.68 11.29
C GLU A 259 -21.19 -20.43 10.27
N TRP A 260 -19.92 -20.05 10.07
CA TRP A 260 -19.01 -20.80 9.20
C TRP A 260 -18.70 -22.17 9.75
N ILE A 261 -18.44 -22.28 11.08
CA ILE A 261 -18.21 -23.55 11.77
C ILE A 261 -19.46 -24.44 11.68
N ASP A 262 -20.66 -23.90 11.96
CA ASP A 262 -21.93 -24.64 11.87
C ASP A 262 -22.21 -25.16 10.43
N ARG A 263 -21.64 -24.52 9.41
CA ARG A 263 -21.70 -24.93 8.01
C ARG A 263 -20.59 -25.92 7.62
N GLY A 264 -19.77 -26.35 8.57
CA GLY A 264 -18.71 -27.33 8.36
C GLY A 264 -17.38 -26.74 7.87
N VAL A 265 -17.20 -25.41 7.86
CA VAL A 265 -15.88 -24.78 7.62
C VAL A 265 -15.02 -25.02 8.85
N ALA A 266 -13.94 -25.76 8.70
CA ALA A 266 -13.08 -26.18 9.81
C ALA A 266 -11.73 -25.44 9.76
N PRO A 267 -11.43 -24.54 10.72
CA PRO A 267 -10.08 -24.00 10.92
C PRO A 267 -9.04 -25.12 11.02
N VAL A 268 -7.86 -24.90 10.43
CA VAL A 268 -6.75 -25.88 10.50
C VAL A 268 -5.88 -25.63 11.71
N GLY A 269 -5.82 -24.38 12.21
CA GLY A 269 -5.09 -23.99 13.42
C GLY A 269 -5.94 -24.13 14.69
N ASP A 270 -5.32 -23.77 15.81
CA ASP A 270 -5.90 -23.81 17.16
C ASP A 270 -6.10 -22.39 17.75
N ARG A 271 -6.19 -21.38 16.87
CA ARG A 271 -6.34 -19.99 17.31
C ARG A 271 -7.68 -19.76 18.00
N ALA A 272 -7.62 -19.24 19.21
CA ALA A 272 -8.82 -18.82 19.93
C ALA A 272 -9.35 -17.51 19.31
N VAL A 273 -10.41 -17.62 18.53
CA VAL A 273 -11.10 -16.46 17.92
C VAL A 273 -12.52 -16.40 18.46
N PRO A 274 -12.99 -15.23 18.94
CA PRO A 274 -14.37 -15.11 19.41
C PRO A 274 -15.36 -15.50 18.30
N LEU A 275 -16.33 -16.34 18.62
CA LEU A 275 -17.30 -16.92 17.67
C LEU A 275 -18.17 -15.85 16.96
N ALA A 276 -18.32 -14.67 17.57
CA ALA A 276 -19.01 -13.52 16.98
C ALA A 276 -18.17 -12.77 15.94
N THR A 277 -16.87 -13.06 15.82
CA THR A 277 -15.98 -12.38 14.88
C THR A 277 -16.49 -12.56 13.46
N GLN A 278 -16.66 -11.45 12.75
CA GLN A 278 -17.06 -11.48 11.34
C GLN A 278 -15.92 -12.03 10.49
N ALA A 279 -16.22 -13.01 9.69
CA ALA A 279 -15.26 -13.67 8.80
C ALA A 279 -15.86 -13.88 7.42
N ALA A 280 -15.00 -14.00 6.43
CA ALA A 280 -15.37 -14.39 5.06
C ALA A 280 -14.47 -15.52 4.58
N VAL A 281 -15.04 -16.48 3.86
CA VAL A 281 -14.25 -17.50 3.16
C VAL A 281 -13.65 -16.89 1.90
N ILE A 282 -12.35 -17.00 1.72
CA ILE A 282 -11.62 -16.56 0.53
C ILE A 282 -11.07 -17.78 -0.20
N LEU A 283 -11.32 -17.85 -1.50
CA LEU A 283 -10.86 -18.91 -2.41
C LEU A 283 -9.97 -18.30 -3.50
N PRO A 284 -8.67 -18.12 -3.25
CA PRO A 284 -7.80 -17.39 -4.19
C PRO A 284 -7.70 -18.03 -5.58
N ASP A 285 -7.66 -19.37 -5.66
CA ASP A 285 -7.66 -20.13 -6.92
C ASP A 285 -9.05 -20.71 -7.25
N GLY A 286 -10.12 -20.23 -6.58
CA GLY A 286 -11.46 -20.75 -6.78
C GLY A 286 -11.70 -22.08 -6.06
N GLN A 287 -12.71 -22.83 -6.52
CA GLN A 287 -13.14 -24.09 -5.90
C GLN A 287 -12.08 -25.19 -6.12
N GLY A 288 -11.77 -25.93 -5.05
CA GLY A 288 -10.77 -27.02 -5.07
C GLY A 288 -9.35 -26.59 -4.76
N GLY A 289 -9.08 -25.27 -4.66
CA GLY A 289 -7.81 -24.71 -4.19
C GLY A 289 -7.76 -24.57 -2.66
N GLU A 290 -6.73 -23.85 -2.19
CA GLU A 290 -6.64 -23.46 -0.77
C GLU A 290 -7.79 -22.54 -0.38
N ALA A 291 -8.28 -22.71 0.85
CA ALA A 291 -9.34 -21.88 1.42
C ALA A 291 -8.85 -21.21 2.70
N PHE A 292 -9.29 -19.98 2.90
CA PHE A 292 -8.94 -19.17 4.06
C PHE A 292 -10.19 -18.55 4.68
N LEU A 293 -10.21 -18.44 6.01
CA LEU A 293 -11.06 -17.48 6.70
C LEU A 293 -10.29 -16.19 6.87
N ALA A 294 -10.84 -15.11 6.33
CA ALA A 294 -10.36 -13.74 6.51
C ALA A 294 -11.15 -13.10 7.65
N TYR A 295 -10.50 -12.78 8.77
CA TYR A 295 -11.16 -12.18 9.92
C TYR A 295 -11.26 -10.67 9.76
N HIS A 296 -12.47 -10.17 9.73
CA HIS A 296 -12.74 -8.74 9.73
C HIS A 296 -12.72 -8.22 11.19
N PRO A 297 -12.11 -7.03 11.46
CA PRO A 297 -11.60 -6.04 10.51
C PRO A 297 -10.12 -6.19 10.11
N ASN A 298 -9.36 -7.11 10.71
CA ASN A 298 -7.91 -7.16 10.55
C ASN A 298 -7.46 -7.47 9.12
N PHE A 299 -8.15 -8.40 8.44
CA PHE A 299 -7.91 -8.61 7.01
C PHE A 299 -8.18 -7.34 6.19
N GLN A 300 -9.21 -6.57 6.58
CA GLN A 300 -9.52 -5.31 5.91
C GLN A 300 -8.45 -4.23 6.18
N ALA A 301 -7.88 -4.18 7.37
CA ALA A 301 -6.77 -3.26 7.68
C ALA A 301 -5.55 -3.53 6.78
N ILE A 302 -5.19 -4.82 6.56
CA ILE A 302 -4.13 -5.17 5.61
C ILE A 302 -4.54 -4.77 4.17
N ARG A 303 -5.80 -4.95 3.79
CA ARG A 303 -6.30 -4.55 2.47
C ARG A 303 -6.26 -3.04 2.22
N ARG A 304 -6.30 -2.21 3.25
CA ARG A 304 -6.09 -0.77 3.11
C ARG A 304 -4.66 -0.45 2.70
N TYR A 305 -3.69 -1.26 3.18
CA TYR A 305 -2.30 -1.14 2.76
C TYR A 305 -2.11 -1.52 1.28
N ASN A 306 -2.68 -2.66 0.88
CA ASN A 306 -2.70 -3.11 -0.51
C ASN A 306 -4.01 -3.89 -0.78
N PRO A 307 -4.82 -3.49 -1.77
CA PRO A 307 -6.18 -4.02 -1.98
C PRO A 307 -6.23 -5.42 -2.62
N SER A 308 -5.12 -6.15 -2.71
CA SER A 308 -5.05 -7.53 -3.22
C SER A 308 -5.31 -8.56 -2.12
N ASP A 309 -6.22 -9.51 -2.34
CA ASP A 309 -6.42 -10.64 -1.42
C ASP A 309 -5.19 -11.54 -1.35
N PHE A 310 -4.50 -11.75 -2.47
CA PHE A 310 -3.23 -12.50 -2.51
C PHE A 310 -2.17 -11.86 -1.62
N TYR A 311 -2.07 -10.52 -1.66
CA TYR A 311 -1.19 -9.78 -0.77
C TYR A 311 -1.54 -10.00 0.70
N CYS A 312 -2.80 -9.80 1.07
CA CYS A 312 -3.24 -9.91 2.46
C CYS A 312 -2.99 -11.31 3.05
N ILE A 313 -3.33 -12.36 2.30
CA ILE A 313 -3.09 -13.74 2.70
C ILE A 313 -1.58 -13.99 2.83
N SER A 314 -0.77 -13.48 1.89
CA SER A 314 0.69 -13.66 1.92
C SER A 314 1.34 -12.94 3.09
N VAL A 315 0.88 -11.72 3.45
CA VAL A 315 1.32 -11.00 4.66
C VAL A 315 1.09 -11.87 5.89
N GLY A 316 -0.13 -12.41 6.02
CA GLY A 316 -0.48 -13.25 7.14
C GLY A 316 0.33 -14.54 7.21
N LEU A 317 0.39 -15.29 6.11
CA LEU A 317 1.14 -16.55 6.02
C LEU A 317 2.65 -16.36 6.27
N LEU A 318 3.24 -15.29 5.71
CA LEU A 318 4.65 -14.98 5.93
C LEU A 318 4.88 -14.62 7.39
N GLY A 319 4.04 -13.75 7.94
CA GLY A 319 4.12 -13.32 9.33
C GLY A 319 4.04 -14.48 10.32
N ASP A 320 3.09 -15.38 10.13
CA ASP A 320 2.92 -16.59 10.95
C ASP A 320 4.18 -17.49 10.92
N ARG A 321 4.75 -17.71 9.73
CA ARG A 321 5.93 -18.58 9.56
C ARG A 321 7.24 -17.96 10.06
N VAL A 322 7.33 -16.64 10.06
CA VAL A 322 8.51 -15.91 10.52
C VAL A 322 8.61 -15.87 12.04
N THR A 323 7.47 -15.87 12.74
CA THR A 323 7.41 -15.78 14.21
C THR A 323 7.16 -17.11 14.91
N ALA A 324 6.95 -18.19 14.14
CA ALA A 324 6.77 -19.56 14.64
C ALA A 324 8.06 -20.14 15.25
#